data_4412b1ce0a8e9a7cd96cc53480b2be28
#
_entry.id   4412b1ce0a8e9a7cd96cc53480b2be28
#
_cell.length_a   1.000
_cell.length_b   1.000
_cell.length_c   1.000
_cell.angle_alpha   90.00
_cell.angle_beta   90.00
_cell.angle_gamma   90.00
#
_symmetry.space_group_name_H-M   'P 1'
#
loop_
_entity.id
_entity.type
_entity.pdbx_description
1 polymer ?
#
loop_
_entity_poly.entity_id
_entity_poly.type
_entity_poly.pdbx_seq_one_letter_code
_entity_poly.pdbx_strand_id
1 'polypeptide(L)'
;RVGFVSAHFRWHSVGRLTIGLLERLCTSRGLQVFVIDASSGVEGSSGSGSGGAGSDALRTAREAIAALRLDILVYGDVGMDAFTTGLAHGRLSPVQVAFWGHPGTTGLSTIDYFVTSDLFEGELGAGWAGRSPDVVGDEATAAGGEGDEPETRVGAERHDRQHAFSEQLVRLGGLGFIFDDPALTLPSSYGGDGRAASSPEAMEKREADEANRPRLYVCTQSLMKMHPAFDAVLAGILAADPLAQILLLRDSRQLLWHSRFRRRLRAAVDAAEQSANFAAVSTCAAAAVNGTGPASSPTRGGLWGRVRFVSPLSGREFFRLQCRADVVLDPFPFGGGVTTLEALACGTPVVTAGALQSVHRLAEGLIAAAANTQCQGREEHHPEEHKGEYIAKAVAVAAPGALKRKVRRALRCGRNGLLHGGGGGGGGGEDGSDVEADWERFLTNAAA
;
A
#
# COMPACT_ATOMS: atom_id res chain seq x y z
N ARG A 1 -23.25 12.23 19.51
CA ARG A 1 -22.56 11.09 20.15
C ARG A 1 -22.04 10.17 19.03
N VAL A 2 -20.74 9.99 18.94
CA VAL A 2 -20.09 9.20 17.88
C VAL A 2 -19.35 8.02 18.51
N GLY A 3 -19.65 6.80 18.07
CA GLY A 3 -18.92 5.59 18.46
C GLY A 3 -17.94 5.15 17.38
N PHE A 4 -16.74 4.77 17.76
CA PHE A 4 -15.79 4.08 16.89
C PHE A 4 -15.61 2.66 17.42
N VAL A 5 -15.87 1.66 16.58
CA VAL A 5 -15.80 0.24 16.95
C VAL A 5 -14.77 -0.49 16.09
N SER A 6 -13.91 -1.27 16.74
CA SER A 6 -12.95 -2.16 16.08
C SER A 6 -12.50 -3.28 17.03
N ALA A 7 -12.21 -4.46 16.49
CA ALA A 7 -11.51 -5.52 17.18
C ALA A 7 -9.98 -5.29 17.24
N HIS A 8 -9.50 -4.21 16.65
CA HIS A 8 -8.09 -3.98 16.37
C HIS A 8 -7.54 -2.64 16.90
N PHE A 9 -8.14 -2.05 17.94
CA PHE A 9 -7.60 -0.87 18.65
C PHE A 9 -6.38 -1.22 19.50
N ARG A 10 -5.40 -1.86 18.88
CA ARG A 10 -4.14 -2.27 19.49
C ARG A 10 -3.02 -2.13 18.45
N TRP A 11 -1.85 -2.71 18.69
CA TRP A 11 -0.75 -2.70 17.72
C TRP A 11 -1.08 -3.48 16.44
N HIS A 12 -2.03 -2.96 15.68
CA HIS A 12 -2.54 -3.46 14.42
C HIS A 12 -2.68 -2.29 13.42
N SER A 13 -2.75 -2.59 12.13
CA SER A 13 -2.85 -1.56 11.09
C SER A 13 -4.02 -0.60 11.33
N VAL A 14 -5.21 -1.11 11.65
CA VAL A 14 -6.40 -0.29 11.92
C VAL A 14 -6.18 0.61 13.12
N GLY A 15 -5.73 0.06 14.27
CA GLY A 15 -5.47 0.87 15.46
C GLY A 15 -4.49 2.00 15.20
N ARG A 16 -3.41 1.71 14.48
CA ARG A 16 -2.36 2.71 14.15
C ARG A 16 -2.84 3.81 13.20
N LEU A 17 -3.85 3.55 12.39
CA LEU A 17 -4.46 4.56 11.50
C LEU A 17 -5.55 5.38 12.20
N THR A 18 -6.12 4.87 13.28
CA THR A 18 -7.28 5.51 13.92
C THR A 18 -6.95 6.19 15.25
N ILE A 19 -5.95 5.73 16.01
CA ILE A 19 -5.66 6.27 17.35
C ILE A 19 -5.35 7.77 17.29
N GLY A 20 -4.46 8.23 16.43
CA GLY A 20 -4.11 9.63 16.32
C GLY A 20 -5.32 10.53 15.93
N LEU A 21 -6.22 10.01 15.10
CA LEU A 21 -7.48 10.68 14.79
C LEU A 21 -8.41 10.74 16.02
N LEU A 22 -8.58 9.61 16.73
CA LEU A 22 -9.43 9.53 17.92
C LEU A 22 -8.96 10.46 19.03
N GLU A 23 -7.66 10.55 19.28
CA GLU A 23 -7.08 11.47 20.27
C GLU A 23 -7.47 12.91 19.98
N ARG A 24 -7.48 13.34 18.71
CA ARG A 24 -7.91 14.69 18.33
C ARG A 24 -9.41 14.86 18.43
N LEU A 25 -10.21 13.97 17.88
CA LEU A 25 -11.67 14.07 17.95
C LEU A 25 -12.19 14.03 19.38
N CYS A 26 -11.52 13.36 20.32
CA CYS A 26 -11.86 13.38 21.75
C CYS A 26 -11.65 14.76 22.40
N THR A 27 -10.83 15.63 21.83
CA THR A 27 -10.61 17.00 22.31
C THR A 27 -11.57 18.01 21.68
N SER A 28 -12.31 17.63 20.65
CA SER A 28 -13.31 18.47 20.00
C SER A 28 -14.47 18.81 20.95
N ARG A 29 -14.84 20.07 20.99
CA ARG A 29 -15.95 20.55 21.87
C ARG A 29 -17.33 20.16 21.35
N GLY A 30 -17.45 19.81 20.08
CA GLY A 30 -18.73 19.51 19.43
C GLY A 30 -19.11 18.02 19.47
N LEU A 31 -18.17 17.13 19.76
CA LEU A 31 -18.35 15.68 19.68
C LEU A 31 -18.20 15.00 21.05
N GLN A 32 -19.08 14.04 21.31
CA GLN A 32 -18.90 13.08 22.40
C GLN A 32 -18.47 11.73 21.77
N VAL A 33 -17.18 11.42 21.86
CA VAL A 33 -16.58 10.25 21.22
C VAL A 33 -16.55 9.07 22.19
N PHE A 34 -16.93 7.89 21.68
CA PHE A 34 -16.89 6.61 22.38
C PHE A 34 -15.97 5.66 21.60
N VAL A 35 -14.98 5.08 22.26
CA VAL A 35 -14.12 4.04 21.70
C VAL A 35 -14.60 2.68 22.21
N ILE A 36 -14.99 1.81 21.28
CA ILE A 36 -15.60 0.50 21.57
C ILE A 36 -14.63 -0.58 21.11
N ASP A 37 -13.91 -1.16 22.06
CA ASP A 37 -13.00 -2.29 21.78
C ASP A 37 -13.78 -3.60 21.70
N ALA A 38 -13.85 -4.16 20.49
CA ALA A 38 -14.51 -5.42 20.19
C ALA A 38 -13.57 -6.64 20.25
N SER A 39 -12.33 -6.49 20.74
CA SER A 39 -11.30 -7.53 20.72
C SER A 39 -11.67 -8.75 21.57
N SER A 40 -12.42 -8.60 22.65
CA SER A 40 -12.89 -9.69 23.51
C SER A 40 -13.88 -10.64 22.84
N GLY A 41 -14.58 -10.17 21.80
CA GLY A 41 -15.47 -11.01 20.98
C GLY A 41 -14.71 -12.00 20.09
N VAL A 42 -13.46 -11.70 19.76
CA VAL A 42 -12.61 -12.53 18.88
C VAL A 42 -12.04 -13.74 19.63
N GLU A 43 -11.70 -13.60 20.90
CA GLU A 43 -11.10 -14.66 21.70
C GLU A 43 -12.11 -15.81 22.00
N GLY A 44 -13.41 -15.52 22.00
CA GLY A 44 -14.48 -16.51 22.16
C GLY A 44 -14.80 -17.31 20.89
N SER A 45 -14.37 -16.87 19.71
CA SER A 45 -14.71 -17.48 18.42
C SER A 45 -13.68 -18.49 17.90
N SER A 46 -12.50 -18.58 18.50
CA SER A 46 -11.41 -19.48 18.09
C SER A 46 -11.51 -20.90 18.67
N GLY A 47 -12.48 -21.16 19.55
CA GLY A 47 -12.79 -22.50 20.09
C GLY A 47 -13.78 -23.25 19.18
N SER A 48 -13.43 -24.42 18.72
CA SER A 48 -14.25 -25.36 17.95
C SER A 48 -15.46 -25.95 18.78
N GLY A 49 -16.12 -25.13 19.58
CA GLY A 49 -17.20 -25.51 20.47
C GLY A 49 -18.48 -24.74 20.19
N SER A 50 -19.51 -25.46 19.78
CA SER A 50 -20.95 -25.16 19.72
C SER A 50 -21.34 -23.73 19.34
N GLY A 51 -22.10 -23.58 18.23
CA GLY A 51 -22.60 -22.33 17.64
C GLY A 51 -23.44 -21.41 18.54
N GLY A 52 -23.54 -21.67 19.84
CA GLY A 52 -24.27 -20.85 20.81
C GLY A 52 -23.45 -19.68 21.41
N ALA A 53 -22.20 -19.90 21.76
CA ALA A 53 -21.42 -18.92 22.51
C ALA A 53 -21.09 -17.64 21.67
N GLY A 54 -20.83 -17.78 20.37
CA GLY A 54 -20.55 -16.65 19.49
C GLY A 54 -21.79 -15.79 19.21
N SER A 55 -22.97 -16.39 19.12
CA SER A 55 -24.24 -15.67 18.91
C SER A 55 -24.63 -14.87 20.15
N ASP A 56 -24.41 -15.39 21.34
CA ASP A 56 -24.71 -14.71 22.60
C ASP A 56 -23.78 -13.51 22.84
N ALA A 57 -22.48 -13.66 22.54
CA ALA A 57 -21.52 -12.56 22.61
C ALA A 57 -21.88 -11.41 21.65
N LEU A 58 -22.26 -11.76 20.41
CA LEU A 58 -22.67 -10.78 19.40
C LEU A 58 -23.96 -10.05 19.83
N ARG A 59 -24.95 -10.77 20.36
CA ARG A 59 -26.19 -10.19 20.88
C ARG A 59 -25.91 -9.24 22.03
N THR A 60 -25.12 -9.67 23.01
CA THR A 60 -24.75 -8.86 24.17
C THR A 60 -24.02 -7.56 23.75
N ALA A 61 -23.08 -7.68 22.80
CA ALA A 61 -22.37 -6.51 22.28
C ALA A 61 -23.31 -5.53 21.55
N ARG A 62 -24.25 -6.03 20.75
CA ARG A 62 -25.27 -5.21 20.10
C ARG A 62 -26.15 -4.45 21.12
N GLU A 63 -26.61 -5.13 22.15
CA GLU A 63 -27.40 -4.54 23.23
C GLU A 63 -26.59 -3.45 23.95
N ALA A 64 -25.33 -3.71 24.25
CA ALA A 64 -24.44 -2.74 24.90
C ALA A 64 -24.20 -1.50 24.04
N ILE A 65 -23.94 -1.66 22.73
CA ILE A 65 -23.76 -0.55 21.80
C ILE A 65 -25.05 0.26 21.65
N ALA A 66 -26.19 -0.41 21.47
CA ALA A 66 -27.49 0.27 21.36
C ALA A 66 -27.83 1.09 22.61
N ALA A 67 -27.45 0.61 23.81
CA ALA A 67 -27.63 1.34 25.06
C ALA A 67 -26.84 2.65 25.14
N LEU A 68 -25.77 2.79 24.37
CA LEU A 68 -25.00 4.04 24.26
C LEU A 68 -25.77 5.15 23.55
N ARG A 69 -26.83 4.83 22.80
CA ARG A 69 -27.65 5.79 22.03
C ARG A 69 -26.78 6.71 21.19
N LEU A 70 -25.96 6.12 20.33
CA LEU A 70 -25.09 6.85 19.43
C LEU A 70 -25.89 7.43 18.27
N ASP A 71 -25.52 8.61 17.82
CA ASP A 71 -26.05 9.21 16.59
C ASP A 71 -25.35 8.58 15.36
N ILE A 72 -24.04 8.33 15.50
CA ILE A 72 -23.20 7.75 14.45
C ILE A 72 -22.34 6.62 15.04
N LEU A 73 -22.21 5.53 14.30
CA LEU A 73 -21.27 4.43 14.62
C LEU A 73 -20.31 4.19 13.43
N VAL A 74 -19.02 4.38 13.68
CA VAL A 74 -17.94 4.19 12.70
C VAL A 74 -17.23 2.86 12.93
N TYR A 75 -17.17 2.03 11.90
CA TYR A 75 -16.49 0.75 11.89
C TYR A 75 -15.13 0.87 11.21
N GLY A 76 -14.06 0.45 11.91
CA GLY A 76 -12.70 0.50 11.36
C GLY A 76 -12.28 -0.72 10.54
N ASP A 77 -12.97 -1.85 10.68
CA ASP A 77 -12.48 -3.17 10.23
C ASP A 77 -13.55 -4.14 9.71
N VAL A 78 -14.69 -3.64 9.22
CA VAL A 78 -15.69 -4.46 8.53
C VAL A 78 -15.04 -5.13 7.32
N GLY A 79 -15.25 -6.44 7.19
CA GLY A 79 -14.63 -7.25 6.14
C GLY A 79 -13.27 -7.86 6.52
N MET A 80 -12.62 -7.38 7.61
CA MET A 80 -11.37 -7.94 8.14
C MET A 80 -11.61 -8.87 9.33
N ASP A 81 -12.57 -8.53 10.18
CA ASP A 81 -12.91 -9.26 11.38
C ASP A 81 -14.36 -9.77 11.34
N ALA A 82 -14.57 -11.04 11.69
CA ALA A 82 -15.89 -11.66 11.60
C ALA A 82 -16.86 -11.11 12.67
N PHE A 83 -16.36 -10.71 13.84
CA PHE A 83 -17.20 -10.21 14.92
C PHE A 83 -17.70 -8.80 14.64
N THR A 84 -16.81 -7.88 14.23
CA THR A 84 -17.19 -6.52 13.85
C THR A 84 -18.05 -6.51 12.58
N THR A 85 -17.78 -7.39 11.61
CA THR A 85 -18.67 -7.60 10.47
C THR A 85 -20.04 -8.11 10.92
N GLY A 86 -20.07 -9.04 11.88
CA GLY A 86 -21.31 -9.50 12.50
C GLY A 86 -22.08 -8.37 13.19
N LEU A 87 -21.42 -7.46 13.91
CA LEU A 87 -22.05 -6.27 14.49
C LEU A 87 -22.68 -5.39 13.42
N ALA A 88 -21.96 -5.15 12.32
CA ALA A 88 -22.36 -4.28 11.24
C ALA A 88 -23.60 -4.74 10.46
N HIS A 89 -23.95 -6.03 10.52
CA HIS A 89 -25.24 -6.53 9.99
C HIS A 89 -26.47 -5.99 10.75
N GLY A 90 -26.29 -5.43 11.95
CA GLY A 90 -27.36 -4.79 12.71
C GLY A 90 -27.36 -3.26 12.56
N ARG A 91 -28.54 -2.64 12.57
CA ARG A 91 -28.64 -1.17 12.68
C ARG A 91 -28.54 -0.80 14.17
N LEU A 92 -27.35 -0.37 14.61
CA LEU A 92 -27.03 -0.06 16.01
C LEU A 92 -27.03 1.44 16.31
N SER A 93 -27.04 2.27 15.27
CA SER A 93 -27.20 3.73 15.35
C SER A 93 -27.98 4.23 14.12
N PRO A 94 -28.55 5.44 14.16
CA PRO A 94 -29.21 6.03 12.99
C PRO A 94 -28.33 6.09 11.76
N VAL A 95 -27.05 6.45 11.92
CA VAL A 95 -26.05 6.49 10.86
C VAL A 95 -24.92 5.52 11.17
N GLN A 96 -24.57 4.69 10.19
CA GLN A 96 -23.44 3.76 10.28
C GLN A 96 -22.44 4.00 9.15
N VAL A 97 -21.18 4.02 9.50
CA VAL A 97 -20.08 4.41 8.63
C VAL A 97 -19.02 3.32 8.60
N ALA A 98 -18.53 2.94 7.45
CA ALA A 98 -17.32 2.16 7.31
C ALA A 98 -16.13 3.07 6.97
N PHE A 99 -14.99 2.81 7.58
CA PHE A 99 -13.73 3.49 7.30
C PHE A 99 -12.77 2.55 6.56
N TRP A 100 -11.94 3.08 5.70
CA TRP A 100 -11.10 2.31 4.79
C TRP A 100 -10.02 1.42 5.44
N GLY A 101 -10.07 1.13 6.71
CA GLY A 101 -9.21 0.11 7.33
C GLY A 101 -9.26 -1.23 6.59
N HIS A 102 -10.42 -1.56 6.00
CA HIS A 102 -10.56 -2.49 4.87
C HIS A 102 -10.96 -1.68 3.62
N PRO A 103 -10.14 -1.64 2.58
CA PRO A 103 -10.31 -0.66 1.49
C PRO A 103 -11.34 -1.03 0.42
N GLY A 104 -12.23 -1.97 0.67
CA GLY A 104 -13.32 -2.35 -0.23
C GLY A 104 -14.69 -2.03 0.36
N THR A 105 -15.70 -1.83 -0.52
CA THR A 105 -17.11 -1.72 -0.11
C THR A 105 -17.51 -2.86 0.82
N THR A 106 -18.38 -2.57 1.79
CA THR A 106 -18.86 -3.60 2.73
C THR A 106 -19.95 -4.49 2.13
N GLY A 107 -20.71 -3.97 1.16
CA GLY A 107 -21.88 -4.64 0.60
C GLY A 107 -23.06 -4.76 1.56
N LEU A 108 -23.03 -4.04 2.70
CA LEU A 108 -24.05 -4.11 3.73
C LEU A 108 -25.05 -2.96 3.62
N SER A 109 -26.33 -3.26 3.50
CA SER A 109 -27.41 -2.25 3.49
C SER A 109 -27.58 -1.51 4.81
N THR A 110 -26.90 -1.93 5.86
CA THR A 110 -26.89 -1.31 7.18
C THR A 110 -25.78 -0.26 7.33
N ILE A 111 -24.88 -0.15 6.38
CA ILE A 111 -23.83 0.87 6.34
C ILE A 111 -24.23 1.96 5.34
N ASP A 112 -24.26 3.19 5.79
CA ASP A 112 -24.76 4.32 4.99
C ASP A 112 -23.62 5.00 4.22
N TYR A 113 -22.44 5.14 4.83
CA TYR A 113 -21.29 5.84 4.27
C TYR A 113 -20.04 4.98 4.30
N PHE A 114 -19.24 5.09 3.24
CA PHE A 114 -17.86 4.59 3.22
C PHE A 114 -16.91 5.78 3.15
N VAL A 115 -16.13 5.99 4.22
CA VAL A 115 -15.17 7.09 4.31
C VAL A 115 -13.79 6.63 3.86
N THR A 116 -13.23 7.33 2.89
CA THR A 116 -11.91 7.08 2.29
C THR A 116 -11.16 8.38 2.04
N SER A 117 -10.02 8.30 1.37
CA SER A 117 -9.19 9.43 0.97
C SER A 117 -9.37 9.72 -0.52
N ASP A 118 -9.34 11.00 -0.90
CA ASP A 118 -9.29 11.43 -2.29
C ASP A 118 -8.02 10.94 -3.03
N LEU A 119 -6.94 10.69 -2.29
CA LEU A 119 -5.70 10.12 -2.82
C LEU A 119 -5.84 8.66 -3.27
N PHE A 120 -6.80 7.92 -2.68
CA PHE A 120 -7.07 6.52 -3.05
C PHE A 120 -8.14 6.41 -4.13
N GLU A 121 -9.10 7.34 -4.12
CA GLU A 121 -10.25 7.36 -5.04
C GLU A 121 -10.14 8.44 -6.12
N GLY A 122 -8.94 8.97 -6.37
CA GLY A 122 -8.72 10.02 -7.37
C GLY A 122 -9.14 9.62 -8.79
N GLU A 123 -9.30 10.60 -9.66
CA GLU A 123 -9.72 10.42 -11.06
C GLU A 123 -8.85 9.38 -11.77
N LEU A 124 -9.50 8.45 -12.46
CA LEU A 124 -8.85 7.64 -13.47
C LEU A 124 -8.49 8.59 -14.62
N GLY A 125 -7.25 8.60 -15.09
CA GLY A 125 -6.86 9.42 -16.23
C GLY A 125 -7.70 9.10 -17.47
N ALA A 126 -7.77 10.02 -18.41
CA ALA A 126 -8.66 9.99 -19.57
C ALA A 126 -8.50 8.80 -20.54
N GLY A 127 -7.58 7.87 -20.28
CA GLY A 127 -7.33 6.68 -21.12
C GLY A 127 -8.27 5.49 -20.89
N TRP A 128 -9.05 5.47 -19.79
CA TRP A 128 -9.87 4.31 -19.41
C TRP A 128 -11.33 4.35 -19.91
N ALA A 129 -11.82 5.44 -20.43
CA ALA A 129 -13.20 5.55 -20.92
C ALA A 129 -13.39 4.72 -22.19
N GLY A 130 -13.59 3.41 -22.10
CA GLY A 130 -13.99 2.63 -23.25
C GLY A 130 -13.79 1.12 -23.29
N ARG A 131 -13.38 0.45 -22.21
CA ARG A 131 -13.36 -1.02 -22.23
C ARG A 131 -14.18 -1.62 -21.08
N SER A 132 -15.44 -1.99 -21.44
CA SER A 132 -16.23 -2.91 -20.64
C SER A 132 -15.56 -4.29 -20.64
N PRO A 133 -15.53 -5.03 -19.48
CA PRO A 133 -14.92 -6.35 -19.41
C PRO A 133 -15.65 -7.46 -20.17
N ASP A 134 -16.81 -7.20 -20.76
CA ASP A 134 -17.75 -8.22 -21.21
C ASP A 134 -17.97 -8.28 -22.75
N VAL A 135 -16.98 -7.95 -23.57
CA VAL A 135 -17.08 -8.23 -25.02
C VAL A 135 -15.90 -9.05 -25.52
N VAL A 136 -15.96 -10.36 -25.24
CA VAL A 136 -15.39 -11.37 -26.12
C VAL A 136 -16.46 -11.72 -27.14
N GLY A 137 -16.34 -11.25 -28.38
CA GLY A 137 -17.30 -11.59 -29.43
C GLY A 137 -17.08 -10.80 -30.72
N ASP A 138 -16.44 -11.45 -31.66
CA ASP A 138 -16.55 -11.33 -33.11
C ASP A 138 -16.06 -10.07 -33.84
N GLU A 139 -15.02 -10.33 -34.62
CA GLU A 139 -14.63 -9.56 -35.81
C GLU A 139 -15.84 -9.34 -36.73
N ALA A 140 -16.11 -8.10 -37.14
CA ALA A 140 -16.63 -7.81 -38.46
C ALA A 140 -16.50 -6.32 -38.86
N THR A 141 -15.77 -6.12 -39.94
CA THR A 141 -15.95 -5.15 -41.03
C THR A 141 -15.82 -3.66 -40.78
N ALA A 142 -14.74 -3.15 -41.33
CA ALA A 142 -14.52 -1.77 -41.72
C ALA A 142 -15.55 -1.28 -42.74
N ALA A 143 -16.10 -0.08 -42.52
CA ALA A 143 -16.60 0.78 -43.58
C ALA A 143 -16.42 2.24 -43.19
N GLY A 144 -15.80 2.99 -44.09
CA GLY A 144 -15.41 4.38 -43.91
C GLY A 144 -16.60 5.35 -43.90
N GLY A 145 -16.35 6.48 -43.29
CA GLY A 145 -17.18 7.69 -43.32
C GLY A 145 -16.33 8.88 -42.95
N GLU A 146 -16.11 9.73 -43.97
CA GLU A 146 -15.41 11.02 -43.86
C GLU A 146 -16.27 12.04 -43.12
N GLY A 147 -15.63 12.89 -42.35
CA GLY A 147 -16.07 14.25 -42.05
C GLY A 147 -16.83 14.44 -40.73
N ASP A 148 -16.10 14.93 -39.70
CA ASP A 148 -16.53 16.12 -38.96
C ASP A 148 -15.41 16.53 -37.99
N GLU A 149 -15.19 17.84 -37.89
CA GLU A 149 -14.19 18.47 -37.06
C GLU A 149 -14.34 18.07 -35.58
N PRO A 150 -13.25 17.91 -34.81
CA PRO A 150 -13.37 17.59 -33.38
C PRO A 150 -13.85 18.83 -32.61
N GLU A 151 -15.11 18.88 -32.26
CA GLU A 151 -15.57 19.76 -31.19
C GLU A 151 -14.75 19.50 -29.94
N THR A 152 -14.15 20.58 -29.47
CA THR A 152 -13.42 20.64 -28.19
C THR A 152 -14.34 20.17 -27.06
N ARG A 153 -14.28 18.89 -26.71
CA ARG A 153 -14.87 18.37 -25.47
C ARG A 153 -14.08 18.89 -24.29
N VAL A 154 -14.38 20.12 -23.88
CA VAL A 154 -14.12 20.62 -22.55
C VAL A 154 -15.17 20.01 -21.64
N GLY A 155 -14.78 18.95 -20.95
CA GLY A 155 -15.66 18.22 -20.02
C GLY A 155 -15.11 16.83 -19.80
N ALA A 156 -13.94 16.70 -19.13
CA ALA A 156 -13.56 15.45 -18.53
C ALA A 156 -14.66 15.09 -17.52
N GLU A 157 -15.56 14.18 -17.87
CA GLU A 157 -16.52 13.59 -16.92
C GLU A 157 -15.70 13.05 -15.76
N ARG A 158 -15.88 13.65 -14.59
CA ARG A 158 -15.35 13.10 -13.33
C ARG A 158 -15.93 11.72 -13.20
N HIS A 159 -15.14 10.68 -13.45
CA HIS A 159 -15.58 9.31 -13.25
C HIS A 159 -15.91 9.15 -11.77
N ASP A 160 -17.19 9.18 -11.48
CA ASP A 160 -17.72 8.99 -10.15
C ASP A 160 -17.41 7.55 -9.73
N ARG A 161 -16.50 7.40 -8.74
CA ARG A 161 -16.16 6.11 -8.14
C ARG A 161 -17.27 5.53 -7.27
N GLN A 162 -18.38 6.26 -7.10
CA GLN A 162 -19.54 5.81 -6.32
C GLN A 162 -20.05 4.44 -6.77
N HIS A 163 -20.01 4.13 -8.05
CA HIS A 163 -20.47 2.84 -8.57
C HIS A 163 -19.71 1.60 -8.03
N ALA A 164 -18.52 1.79 -7.46
CA ALA A 164 -17.72 0.71 -6.86
C ALA A 164 -18.10 0.43 -5.40
N PHE A 165 -18.99 1.25 -4.82
CA PHE A 165 -19.38 1.16 -3.41
C PHE A 165 -20.91 1.05 -3.31
N SER A 166 -21.38 0.19 -2.42
CA SER A 166 -22.80 0.07 -2.08
C SER A 166 -23.25 1.20 -1.13
N GLU A 167 -22.32 1.73 -0.38
CA GLU A 167 -22.49 2.86 0.52
C GLU A 167 -22.31 4.19 -0.22
N GLN A 168 -22.78 5.30 0.35
CA GLN A 168 -22.41 6.61 -0.13
C GLN A 168 -20.92 6.86 0.14
N LEU A 169 -20.16 7.06 -0.94
CA LEU A 169 -18.72 7.30 -0.87
C LEU A 169 -18.44 8.72 -0.38
N VAL A 170 -17.68 8.83 0.72
CA VAL A 170 -17.19 10.10 1.27
C VAL A 170 -15.67 10.14 1.14
N ARG A 171 -15.16 11.12 0.41
CA ARG A 171 -13.73 11.33 0.21
C ARG A 171 -13.26 12.50 1.04
N LEU A 172 -12.40 12.23 2.02
CA LEU A 172 -11.75 13.27 2.81
C LEU A 172 -10.50 13.77 2.10
N GLY A 173 -10.16 15.03 2.30
CA GLY A 173 -8.94 15.61 1.77
C GLY A 173 -7.68 14.96 2.36
N GLY A 174 -6.61 14.87 1.58
CA GLY A 174 -5.35 14.28 2.01
C GLY A 174 -5.49 12.79 2.37
N LEU A 175 -4.88 12.36 3.46
CA LEU A 175 -4.87 10.95 3.88
C LEU A 175 -6.16 10.50 4.60
N GLY A 176 -6.91 11.44 5.18
CA GLY A 176 -8.10 11.15 5.98
C GLY A 176 -7.82 10.45 7.33
N PHE A 177 -6.56 10.36 7.75
CA PHE A 177 -6.13 9.78 9.03
C PHE A 177 -4.83 10.45 9.52
N ILE A 178 -4.48 10.18 10.77
CA ILE A 178 -3.23 10.63 11.40
C ILE A 178 -2.42 9.39 11.78
N PHE A 179 -1.20 9.32 11.30
CA PHE A 179 -0.32 8.17 11.52
C PHE A 179 0.84 8.56 12.43
N ASP A 180 0.92 7.89 13.57
CA ASP A 180 2.03 8.11 14.49
C ASP A 180 3.36 7.75 13.87
N ASP A 181 4.36 8.62 14.11
CA ASP A 181 5.71 8.39 13.61
C ASP A 181 6.33 7.14 14.23
N PRO A 182 6.51 6.06 13.45
CA PRO A 182 7.10 4.84 13.97
C PRO A 182 8.56 5.03 14.42
N ALA A 183 9.22 6.10 13.99
CA ALA A 183 10.59 6.40 14.41
C ALA A 183 10.65 6.98 15.83
N LEU A 184 9.57 7.56 16.37
CA LEU A 184 9.55 8.02 17.76
C LEU A 184 9.66 6.87 18.77
N THR A 185 9.31 5.67 18.37
CA THR A 185 9.44 4.45 19.18
C THR A 185 10.84 3.82 19.11
N LEU A 186 11.73 4.38 18.26
CA LEU A 186 13.10 3.90 18.07
C LEU A 186 14.13 4.85 18.68
N PRO A 187 15.29 4.35 19.15
CA PRO A 187 16.39 5.21 19.58
C PRO A 187 16.82 6.17 18.46
N SER A 188 17.16 7.42 18.82
CA SER A 188 17.55 8.51 17.92
C SER A 188 18.72 8.19 16.97
N SER A 189 19.48 7.13 17.23
CA SER A 189 20.54 6.62 16.33
C SER A 189 20.04 6.13 14.95
N TYR A 190 18.73 6.05 14.74
CA TYR A 190 18.10 5.65 13.47
C TYR A 190 17.52 6.80 12.65
N GLY A 191 17.40 7.97 13.22
CA GLY A 191 17.12 9.19 12.46
C GLY A 191 18.35 9.59 11.67
N GLY A 192 18.27 9.48 10.36
CA GLY A 192 19.25 9.74 9.30
C GLY A 192 20.64 10.22 9.74
N ASP A 193 21.64 9.73 9.07
CA ASP A 193 23.01 10.21 9.17
C ASP A 193 23.10 11.76 9.10
N GLY A 194 22.97 12.42 10.22
CA GLY A 194 23.42 13.80 10.44
C GLY A 194 24.95 13.82 10.39
N ARG A 195 25.52 13.35 9.29
CA ARG A 195 26.97 13.30 9.13
C ARG A 195 27.48 14.63 8.58
N ALA A 196 28.38 15.20 9.36
CA ALA A 196 29.23 16.30 8.97
C ALA A 196 29.76 16.16 7.54
N ALA A 197 29.97 17.29 6.85
CA ALA A 197 30.55 17.37 5.53
C ALA A 197 31.78 16.46 5.43
N SER A 198 31.66 15.38 4.65
CA SER A 198 32.77 14.47 4.36
C SER A 198 33.65 15.12 3.28
N SER A 199 34.97 14.87 3.35
CA SER A 199 35.85 15.30 2.26
C SER A 199 35.43 14.68 0.92
N PRO A 200 35.72 15.31 -0.24
CA PRO A 200 35.40 14.77 -1.56
C PRO A 200 35.86 13.32 -1.74
N GLU A 201 37.06 12.97 -1.26
CA GLU A 201 37.62 11.62 -1.30
C GLU A 201 36.82 10.61 -0.46
N ALA A 202 36.35 11.04 0.72
CA ALA A 202 35.49 10.21 1.55
C ALA A 202 34.10 10.00 0.94
N MET A 203 33.62 10.97 0.15
CA MET A 203 32.37 10.84 -0.60
C MET A 203 32.54 9.87 -1.78
N GLU A 204 33.62 9.98 -2.53
CA GLU A 204 33.92 9.10 -3.68
C GLU A 204 34.12 7.66 -3.21
N LYS A 205 34.86 7.41 -2.13
CA LYS A 205 34.99 6.09 -1.54
C LYS A 205 33.65 5.50 -1.10
N ARG A 206 32.78 6.30 -0.49
CA ARG A 206 31.42 5.86 -0.10
C ARG A 206 30.54 5.52 -1.30
N GLU A 207 30.61 6.32 -2.37
CA GLU A 207 29.89 6.03 -3.60
C GLU A 207 30.38 4.73 -4.24
N ALA A 208 31.69 4.51 -4.26
CA ALA A 208 32.28 3.25 -4.75
C ALA A 208 31.89 2.05 -3.88
N ASP A 209 31.92 2.19 -2.55
CA ASP A 209 31.47 1.15 -1.61
C ASP A 209 29.97 0.86 -1.78
N GLU A 210 29.15 1.89 -1.98
CA GLU A 210 27.71 1.75 -2.21
C GLU A 210 27.41 1.12 -3.58
N ALA A 211 28.22 1.38 -4.60
CA ALA A 211 28.06 0.82 -5.94
C ALA A 211 28.24 -0.70 -5.96
N ASN A 212 29.13 -1.22 -5.13
CA ASN A 212 29.52 -2.64 -5.13
C ASN A 212 28.85 -3.50 -4.05
N ARG A 213 28.07 -2.89 -3.12
CA ARG A 213 27.37 -3.66 -2.10
C ARG A 213 26.11 -4.33 -2.64
N PRO A 214 25.72 -5.48 -2.05
CA PRO A 214 24.41 -6.07 -2.35
C PRO A 214 23.27 -5.07 -2.12
N ARG A 215 22.33 -5.02 -3.07
CA ARG A 215 21.12 -4.19 -3.01
C ARG A 215 19.98 -4.96 -2.41
N LEU A 216 19.37 -4.41 -1.36
CA LEU A 216 18.34 -5.07 -0.59
C LEU A 216 16.95 -4.68 -1.08
N TYR A 217 16.30 -5.59 -1.77
CA TYR A 217 14.90 -5.51 -2.20
C TYR A 217 14.03 -6.24 -1.20
N VAL A 218 13.09 -5.56 -0.57
CA VAL A 218 12.31 -6.13 0.53
C VAL A 218 10.82 -6.10 0.19
N CYS A 219 10.13 -7.24 0.26
CA CYS A 219 8.68 -7.28 0.25
C CYS A 219 8.18 -7.72 1.62
N THR A 220 7.56 -6.79 2.35
CA THR A 220 7.10 -6.98 3.73
C THR A 220 5.63 -7.39 3.83
N GLN A 221 5.02 -7.75 2.71
CA GLN A 221 3.62 -8.11 2.66
C GLN A 221 3.38 -9.59 2.99
N SER A 222 2.17 -9.89 3.49
CA SER A 222 1.76 -11.26 3.76
C SER A 222 1.70 -12.08 2.47
N LEU A 223 1.94 -13.40 2.57
CA LEU A 223 1.97 -14.29 1.41
C LEU A 223 0.64 -14.39 0.67
N MET A 224 -0.48 -14.11 1.32
CA MET A 224 -1.81 -14.08 0.68
C MET A 224 -1.93 -13.02 -0.42
N LYS A 225 -1.10 -11.97 -0.36
CA LYS A 225 -1.06 -10.88 -1.34
C LYS A 225 -0.16 -11.19 -2.54
N MET A 226 0.59 -12.29 -2.52
CA MET A 226 1.56 -12.64 -3.56
C MET A 226 0.90 -13.34 -4.74
N HIS A 227 0.42 -12.56 -5.71
CA HIS A 227 -0.12 -13.07 -6.96
C HIS A 227 0.98 -13.78 -7.81
N PRO A 228 0.66 -14.82 -8.59
CA PRO A 228 1.63 -15.49 -9.46
C PRO A 228 2.38 -14.56 -10.44
N ALA A 229 1.72 -13.53 -10.96
CA ALA A 229 2.35 -12.54 -11.83
C ALA A 229 3.50 -11.77 -11.13
N PHE A 230 3.44 -11.60 -9.80
CA PHE A 230 4.50 -10.96 -9.03
C PHE A 230 5.76 -11.80 -8.91
N ASP A 231 5.66 -13.14 -9.06
CA ASP A 231 6.82 -14.03 -9.07
C ASP A 231 7.75 -13.72 -10.25
N ALA A 232 7.18 -13.39 -11.42
CA ALA A 232 7.92 -12.99 -12.60
C ALA A 232 8.64 -11.64 -12.40
N VAL A 233 8.04 -10.71 -11.64
CA VAL A 233 8.68 -9.45 -11.27
C VAL A 233 9.90 -9.69 -10.39
N LEU A 234 9.76 -10.52 -9.34
CA LEU A 234 10.87 -10.86 -8.45
C LEU A 234 12.02 -11.56 -9.21
N ALA A 235 11.67 -12.50 -10.08
CA ALA A 235 12.65 -13.17 -10.92
C ALA A 235 13.34 -12.22 -11.91
N GLY A 236 12.57 -11.30 -12.51
CA GLY A 236 13.10 -10.29 -13.44
C GLY A 236 14.04 -9.29 -12.75
N ILE A 237 13.76 -8.87 -11.51
CA ILE A 237 14.68 -8.02 -10.71
C ILE A 237 16.02 -8.75 -10.49
N LEU A 238 15.98 -10.04 -10.11
CA LEU A 238 17.20 -10.83 -9.92
C LEU A 238 18.03 -10.99 -11.20
N ALA A 239 17.36 -11.09 -12.35
CA ALA A 239 18.02 -11.18 -13.65
C ALA A 239 18.60 -9.82 -14.08
N ALA A 240 17.87 -8.72 -13.84
CA ALA A 240 18.25 -7.37 -14.28
C ALA A 240 19.31 -6.73 -13.38
N ASP A 241 19.34 -7.06 -12.09
CA ASP A 241 20.31 -6.51 -11.13
C ASP A 241 21.21 -7.62 -10.54
N PRO A 242 22.48 -7.72 -10.97
CA PRO A 242 23.41 -8.73 -10.46
C PRO A 242 23.67 -8.64 -8.94
N LEU A 243 23.48 -7.48 -8.34
CA LEU A 243 23.68 -7.23 -6.89
C LEU A 243 22.39 -7.34 -6.08
N ALA A 244 21.25 -7.64 -6.72
CA ALA A 244 19.98 -7.78 -6.04
C ALA A 244 19.98 -8.92 -5.02
N GLN A 245 19.50 -8.65 -3.83
CA GLN A 245 19.09 -9.63 -2.82
C GLN A 245 17.63 -9.36 -2.45
N ILE A 246 16.77 -10.36 -2.62
CA ILE A 246 15.34 -10.26 -2.31
C ILE A 246 15.08 -10.88 -0.94
N LEU A 247 14.50 -10.08 -0.03
CA LEU A 247 13.99 -10.54 1.25
C LEU A 247 12.46 -10.57 1.23
N LEU A 248 11.94 -11.72 1.67
CA LEU A 248 10.51 -12.00 1.79
C LEU A 248 10.21 -12.45 3.21
N LEU A 249 9.05 -12.12 3.73
CA LEU A 249 8.64 -12.60 5.05
C LEU A 249 8.16 -14.06 4.96
N ARG A 250 8.58 -14.87 5.93
CA ARG A 250 8.07 -16.21 6.10
C ARG A 250 6.76 -16.14 6.89
N ASP A 251 5.70 -16.77 6.39
CA ASP A 251 4.52 -17.01 7.19
C ASP A 251 4.69 -18.27 8.04
N SER A 252 4.73 -18.11 9.36
CA SER A 252 4.87 -19.22 10.30
C SER A 252 3.54 -19.90 10.62
N ARG A 253 2.40 -19.22 10.39
CA ARG A 253 1.07 -19.74 10.67
C ARG A 253 0.52 -20.54 9.47
N GLN A 254 0.89 -20.15 8.25
CA GLN A 254 0.39 -20.71 7.01
C GLN A 254 1.51 -21.44 6.24
N LEU A 255 2.02 -22.52 6.82
CA LEU A 255 3.14 -23.28 6.24
C LEU A 255 2.86 -23.80 4.83
N LEU A 256 1.60 -24.13 4.54
CA LEU A 256 1.20 -24.57 3.20
C LEU A 256 1.31 -23.46 2.17
N TRP A 257 0.91 -22.23 2.52
CA TRP A 257 1.05 -21.07 1.64
C TRP A 257 2.52 -20.76 1.39
N HIS A 258 3.34 -20.80 2.45
CA HIS A 258 4.77 -20.61 2.33
C HIS A 258 5.42 -21.62 1.38
N SER A 259 5.11 -22.92 1.53
CA SER A 259 5.68 -23.97 0.68
C SER A 259 5.23 -23.85 -0.79
N ARG A 260 3.95 -23.53 -1.01
CA ARG A 260 3.39 -23.29 -2.36
C ARG A 260 4.03 -22.06 -3.03
N PHE A 261 4.12 -20.95 -2.32
CA PHE A 261 4.74 -19.72 -2.82
C PHE A 261 6.22 -19.94 -3.13
N ARG A 262 6.97 -20.55 -2.22
CA ARG A 262 8.39 -20.86 -2.43
C ARG A 262 8.62 -21.72 -3.68
N ARG A 263 7.80 -22.74 -3.88
CA ARG A 263 7.89 -23.62 -5.07
C ARG A 263 7.60 -22.86 -6.35
N ARG A 264 6.54 -22.02 -6.36
CA ARG A 264 6.14 -21.21 -7.51
C ARG A 264 7.20 -20.19 -7.87
N LEU A 265 7.69 -19.43 -6.88
CA LEU A 265 8.76 -18.45 -7.07
C LEU A 265 10.06 -19.11 -7.54
N ARG A 266 10.39 -20.29 -6.99
CA ARG A 266 11.57 -21.03 -7.45
C ARG A 266 11.48 -21.35 -8.93
N ALA A 267 10.35 -21.84 -9.41
CA ALA A 267 10.14 -22.13 -10.82
C ALA A 267 10.28 -20.87 -11.71
N ALA A 268 9.76 -19.72 -11.26
CA ALA A 268 9.91 -18.46 -11.99
C ALA A 268 11.37 -18.00 -12.05
N VAL A 269 12.11 -18.12 -10.95
CA VAL A 269 13.55 -17.77 -10.88
C VAL A 269 14.39 -18.70 -11.76
N ASP A 270 14.13 -20.02 -11.73
CA ASP A 270 14.84 -20.98 -12.58
C ASP A 270 14.58 -20.72 -14.07
N ALA A 271 13.35 -20.36 -14.45
CA ALA A 271 13.02 -19.98 -15.82
C ALA A 271 13.74 -18.69 -16.26
N ALA A 272 13.81 -17.68 -15.39
CA ALA A 272 14.55 -16.45 -15.67
C ALA A 272 16.06 -16.71 -15.81
N GLU A 273 16.64 -17.58 -14.98
CA GLU A 273 18.04 -17.98 -15.04
C GLU A 273 18.36 -18.72 -16.36
N GLN A 274 17.49 -19.62 -16.80
CA GLN A 274 17.64 -20.33 -18.09
C GLN A 274 17.57 -19.33 -19.25
N SER A 275 16.64 -18.39 -19.24
CA SER A 275 16.51 -17.37 -20.29
C SER A 275 17.72 -16.43 -20.33
N ALA A 276 18.27 -16.03 -19.20
CA ALA A 276 19.48 -15.23 -19.12
C ALA A 276 20.72 -15.99 -19.62
N ASN A 277 20.85 -17.25 -19.25
CA ASN A 277 21.94 -18.12 -19.72
C ASN A 277 21.85 -18.35 -21.23
N PHE A 278 20.64 -18.54 -21.77
CA PHE A 278 20.44 -18.69 -23.22
C PHE A 278 20.81 -17.42 -23.99
N ALA A 279 20.41 -16.25 -23.50
CA ALA A 279 20.77 -14.95 -24.07
C ALA A 279 22.29 -14.72 -24.01
N ALA A 280 22.95 -15.07 -22.90
CA ALA A 280 24.41 -14.97 -22.74
C ALA A 280 25.15 -15.89 -23.72
N VAL A 281 24.69 -17.11 -23.89
CA VAL A 281 25.27 -18.05 -24.88
C VAL A 281 25.11 -17.52 -26.32
N SER A 282 23.93 -16.95 -26.64
CA SER A 282 23.68 -16.35 -27.96
C SER A 282 24.57 -15.13 -28.22
N THR A 283 24.78 -14.28 -27.20
CA THR A 283 25.69 -13.11 -27.31
C THR A 283 27.16 -13.55 -27.34
N CYS A 284 27.57 -14.59 -26.60
CA CYS A 284 28.90 -15.14 -26.68
C CYS A 284 29.18 -15.78 -28.04
N ALA A 285 28.21 -16.46 -28.64
CA ALA A 285 28.33 -16.98 -29.99
C ALA A 285 28.49 -15.84 -31.01
N ALA A 286 27.81 -14.72 -30.83
CA ALA A 286 27.97 -13.51 -31.65
C ALA A 286 29.27 -12.76 -31.35
N ALA A 287 29.76 -12.74 -30.10
CA ALA A 287 30.98 -12.05 -29.67
C ALA A 287 32.26 -12.89 -29.96
N ALA A 288 32.16 -14.19 -30.02
CA ALA A 288 33.26 -15.06 -30.45
C ALA A 288 33.74 -14.77 -31.89
N VAL A 289 32.90 -14.11 -32.69
CA VAL A 289 33.24 -13.56 -33.99
C VAL A 289 34.06 -12.28 -33.90
N ASN A 290 34.02 -11.54 -32.77
CA ASN A 290 34.58 -10.18 -32.57
C ASN A 290 35.63 -10.06 -31.45
N GLY A 291 36.03 -11.12 -30.79
CA GLY A 291 37.23 -11.17 -29.91
C GLY A 291 37.14 -10.44 -28.56
N THR A 292 35.96 -10.07 -28.07
CA THR A 292 35.78 -9.44 -26.76
C THR A 292 34.91 -10.32 -25.86
N GLY A 293 35.55 -11.08 -24.96
CA GLY A 293 34.86 -11.97 -24.03
C GLY A 293 34.31 -11.22 -22.79
N PRO A 294 33.16 -11.59 -22.25
CA PRO A 294 32.63 -11.01 -21.05
C PRO A 294 33.23 -11.62 -19.80
N ALA A 295 33.69 -10.76 -18.88
CA ALA A 295 34.10 -11.15 -17.54
C ALA A 295 32.92 -11.06 -16.59
N SER A 296 32.26 -12.19 -16.29
CA SER A 296 31.48 -12.33 -15.07
C SER A 296 31.36 -13.81 -14.69
N SER A 297 32.03 -14.15 -13.57
CA SER A 297 31.90 -15.46 -12.93
C SER A 297 30.48 -15.64 -12.41
N PRO A 298 29.79 -16.78 -12.66
CA PRO A 298 28.51 -17.06 -12.05
C PRO A 298 28.68 -17.16 -10.53
N THR A 299 27.91 -16.35 -9.80
CA THR A 299 27.83 -16.44 -8.34
C THR A 299 27.45 -17.85 -7.92
N ARG A 300 28.23 -18.47 -7.01
CA ARG A 300 27.94 -19.79 -6.44
C ARG A 300 26.50 -19.81 -5.89
N GLY A 301 25.58 -20.52 -6.54
CA GLY A 301 24.20 -20.71 -6.08
C GLY A 301 23.11 -20.17 -7.01
N GLY A 302 23.45 -19.61 -8.18
CA GLY A 302 22.46 -19.10 -9.15
C GLY A 302 21.61 -17.95 -8.63
N LEU A 303 20.60 -17.54 -9.39
CA LEU A 303 19.67 -16.45 -9.00
C LEU A 303 18.92 -16.78 -7.70
N TRP A 304 18.56 -18.04 -7.49
CA TRP A 304 17.84 -18.48 -6.29
C TRP A 304 18.64 -18.26 -5.00
N GLY A 305 19.95 -18.35 -5.03
CA GLY A 305 20.82 -18.08 -3.86
C GLY A 305 20.70 -16.68 -3.31
N ARG A 306 20.10 -15.76 -4.09
CA ARG A 306 19.86 -14.35 -3.73
C ARG A 306 18.44 -14.08 -3.18
N VAL A 307 17.60 -15.12 -3.04
CA VAL A 307 16.27 -15.04 -2.40
C VAL A 307 16.36 -15.56 -0.98
N ARG A 308 15.91 -14.76 -0.03
CA ARG A 308 15.91 -15.11 1.39
C ARG A 308 14.51 -14.94 1.98
N PHE A 309 14.11 -15.92 2.80
CA PHE A 309 12.89 -15.86 3.61
C PHE A 309 13.27 -15.60 5.06
N VAL A 310 12.79 -14.47 5.60
CA VAL A 310 13.06 -14.05 6.97
C VAL A 310 11.92 -14.54 7.88
N SER A 311 12.28 -15.09 9.03
CA SER A 311 11.32 -15.48 10.08
C SER A 311 10.51 -14.26 10.56
N PRO A 312 9.34 -14.47 11.18
CA PRO A 312 8.60 -13.37 11.77
C PRO A 312 9.47 -12.50 12.67
N LEU A 313 9.33 -11.19 12.47
CA LEU A 313 10.10 -10.16 13.16
C LEU A 313 9.20 -9.47 14.20
N SER A 314 9.80 -8.96 15.28
CA SER A 314 9.12 -7.98 16.13
C SER A 314 8.82 -6.71 15.35
N GLY A 315 7.84 -5.92 15.79
CA GLY A 315 7.50 -4.66 15.11
C GLY A 315 8.71 -3.73 14.92
N ARG A 316 9.61 -3.68 15.91
CA ARG A 316 10.86 -2.91 15.82
C ARG A 316 11.85 -3.46 14.78
N GLU A 317 12.04 -4.77 14.73
CA GLU A 317 12.91 -5.40 13.74
C GLU A 317 12.35 -5.27 12.32
N PHE A 318 11.03 -5.40 12.20
CA PHE A 318 10.32 -5.20 10.96
C PHE A 318 10.51 -3.78 10.40
N PHE A 319 10.31 -2.75 11.24
CA PHE A 319 10.55 -1.37 10.86
C PHE A 319 12.02 -1.12 10.47
N ARG A 320 12.96 -1.67 11.27
CA ARG A 320 14.41 -1.58 10.96
C ARG A 320 14.76 -2.22 9.61
N LEU A 321 14.11 -3.33 9.27
CA LEU A 321 14.32 -3.98 7.98
C LEU A 321 13.93 -3.06 6.85
N GLN A 322 12.78 -2.39 6.96
CA GLN A 322 12.30 -1.44 5.96
C GLN A 322 13.25 -0.24 5.83
N CYS A 323 13.73 0.32 6.94
CA CYS A 323 14.68 1.44 6.93
C CYS A 323 16.04 1.08 6.28
N ARG A 324 16.43 -0.18 6.31
CA ARG A 324 17.69 -0.68 5.71
C ARG A 324 17.54 -1.06 4.25
N ALA A 325 16.33 -1.23 3.76
CA ALA A 325 16.07 -1.60 2.38
C ALA A 325 16.56 -0.52 1.40
N ASP A 326 17.03 -0.93 0.24
CA ASP A 326 17.28 -0.02 -0.87
C ASP A 326 15.97 0.36 -1.54
N VAL A 327 15.03 -0.59 -1.61
CA VAL A 327 13.68 -0.40 -2.11
C VAL A 327 12.73 -1.41 -1.45
N VAL A 328 11.52 -0.98 -1.16
CA VAL A 328 10.42 -1.85 -0.75
C VAL A 328 9.57 -2.16 -1.99
N LEU A 329 9.31 -3.44 -2.21
CA LEU A 329 8.49 -3.94 -3.31
C LEU A 329 7.06 -4.15 -2.82
N ASP A 330 6.13 -3.43 -3.41
CA ASP A 330 4.71 -3.55 -3.11
C ASP A 330 4.06 -4.53 -4.09
N PRO A 331 3.47 -5.65 -3.61
CA PRO A 331 2.86 -6.62 -4.51
C PRO A 331 1.53 -6.13 -5.05
N PHE A 332 1.11 -6.75 -6.12
CA PHE A 332 -0.20 -6.55 -6.73
C PHE A 332 -0.95 -7.90 -6.83
N PRO A 333 -2.27 -7.88 -6.92
CA PRO A 333 -3.19 -6.74 -7.00
C PRO A 333 -3.45 -6.06 -5.64
N PHE A 334 -3.07 -6.65 -4.52
CA PHE A 334 -3.32 -6.09 -3.20
C PHE A 334 -2.01 -5.55 -2.59
N GLY A 335 -1.89 -4.23 -2.52
CA GLY A 335 -0.72 -3.55 -1.99
C GLY A 335 -0.70 -3.40 -0.46
N GLY A 336 0.31 -2.66 0.03
CA GLY A 336 0.49 -2.29 1.42
C GLY A 336 -0.19 -0.98 1.78
N GLY A 337 -0.72 -0.91 3.00
CA GLY A 337 -1.15 0.34 3.63
C GLY A 337 -0.11 0.80 4.67
N VAL A 338 -0.29 0.42 5.94
CA VAL A 338 0.61 0.80 7.05
C VAL A 338 2.07 0.44 6.79
N THR A 339 2.35 -0.71 6.18
CA THR A 339 3.72 -1.10 5.85
C THR A 339 4.37 -0.17 4.82
N THR A 340 3.59 0.39 3.91
CA THR A 340 4.04 1.43 2.98
C THR A 340 4.34 2.73 3.72
N LEU A 341 3.46 3.17 4.63
CA LEU A 341 3.70 4.32 5.50
C LEU A 341 5.00 4.21 6.30
N GLU A 342 5.25 3.03 6.87
CA GLU A 342 6.49 2.76 7.60
C GLU A 342 7.74 2.89 6.72
N ALA A 343 7.71 2.33 5.52
CA ALA A 343 8.81 2.45 4.57
C ALA A 343 9.07 3.91 4.17
N LEU A 344 8.00 4.65 3.86
CA LEU A 344 8.08 6.06 3.49
C LEU A 344 8.56 6.93 4.66
N ALA A 345 8.14 6.64 5.90
CA ALA A 345 8.62 7.30 7.11
C ALA A 345 10.13 7.11 7.33
N CYS A 346 10.70 5.99 6.88
CA CYS A 346 12.15 5.76 6.83
C CYS A 346 12.87 6.53 5.71
N GLY A 347 12.14 7.14 4.78
CA GLY A 347 12.68 7.64 3.53
C GLY A 347 13.13 6.51 2.58
N THR A 348 12.57 5.31 2.72
CA THR A 348 12.84 4.19 1.83
C THR A 348 11.86 4.22 0.66
N PRO A 349 12.37 4.20 -0.58
CA PRO A 349 11.51 4.18 -1.76
C PRO A 349 10.63 2.92 -1.78
N VAL A 350 9.37 3.10 -2.20
CA VAL A 350 8.44 2.02 -2.46
C VAL A 350 8.13 1.99 -3.94
N VAL A 351 8.15 0.82 -4.56
CA VAL A 351 7.72 0.61 -5.94
C VAL A 351 6.45 -0.20 -5.92
N THR A 352 5.42 0.32 -6.56
CA THR A 352 4.11 -0.30 -6.69
C THR A 352 3.70 -0.33 -8.17
N ALA A 353 2.82 -1.26 -8.54
CA ALA A 353 2.11 -1.22 -9.81
C ALA A 353 0.80 -0.45 -9.59
N GLY A 354 0.62 0.65 -10.26
CA GLY A 354 -0.65 1.40 -10.25
C GLY A 354 -1.82 0.48 -10.63
N ALA A 355 -3.00 0.71 -10.08
CA ALA A 355 -4.17 -0.13 -10.34
C ALA A 355 -5.49 0.63 -10.24
N LEU A 356 -6.57 -0.02 -10.70
CA LEU A 356 -7.88 0.60 -10.90
C LEU A 356 -8.71 0.73 -9.62
N GLN A 357 -8.51 -0.15 -8.64
CA GLN A 357 -9.31 -0.18 -7.41
C GLN A 357 -8.54 0.43 -6.25
N SER A 358 -9.24 1.05 -5.31
CA SER A 358 -8.66 1.67 -4.10
C SER A 358 -7.72 0.77 -3.34
N VAL A 359 -8.08 -0.50 -3.18
CA VAL A 359 -7.24 -1.51 -2.52
C VAL A 359 -5.88 -1.69 -3.20
N HIS A 360 -5.81 -1.44 -4.49
CA HIS A 360 -4.59 -1.50 -5.28
C HIS A 360 -3.82 -0.17 -5.26
N ARG A 361 -4.51 0.94 -5.02
CA ARG A 361 -3.96 2.30 -5.09
C ARG A 361 -3.46 2.83 -3.74
N LEU A 362 -3.63 2.08 -2.65
CA LEU A 362 -3.19 2.53 -1.32
C LEU A 362 -1.73 2.99 -1.32
N ALA A 363 -0.82 2.17 -1.82
CA ALA A 363 0.59 2.51 -1.87
C ALA A 363 0.87 3.71 -2.78
N GLU A 364 0.19 3.83 -3.91
CA GLU A 364 0.30 4.96 -4.84
C GLU A 364 -0.11 6.28 -4.18
N GLY A 365 -1.28 6.32 -3.55
CA GLY A 365 -1.77 7.50 -2.83
C GLY A 365 -0.85 7.91 -1.67
N LEU A 366 -0.33 6.94 -0.91
CA LEU A 366 0.63 7.18 0.17
C LEU A 366 1.98 7.72 -0.35
N ILE A 367 2.45 7.21 -1.49
CA ILE A 367 3.67 7.74 -2.13
C ILE A 367 3.43 9.18 -2.61
N ALA A 368 2.27 9.47 -3.19
CA ALA A 368 1.92 10.82 -3.62
C ALA A 368 1.88 11.80 -2.44
N ALA A 369 1.27 11.40 -1.32
CA ALA A 369 1.25 12.19 -0.09
C ALA A 369 2.67 12.45 0.46
N ALA A 370 3.52 11.40 0.48
CA ALA A 370 4.89 11.51 0.99
C ALA A 370 5.81 12.36 0.12
N ALA A 371 5.56 12.40 -1.18
CA ALA A 371 6.42 13.16 -2.10
C ALA A 371 6.15 14.66 -2.06
N ASN A 372 5.04 15.11 -1.45
CA ASN A 372 4.57 16.51 -1.48
C ASN A 372 4.76 17.13 -2.89
N THR A 373 4.55 16.31 -3.90
CA THR A 373 4.76 16.68 -5.28
C THR A 373 3.43 16.56 -5.98
N GLN A 374 3.00 17.66 -6.52
CA GLN A 374 2.33 17.63 -7.81
C GLN A 374 3.25 16.84 -8.77
N CYS A 375 3.30 15.53 -8.59
CA CYS A 375 3.92 14.63 -9.55
C CYS A 375 3.00 14.62 -10.77
N GLN A 376 3.25 15.58 -11.65
CA GLN A 376 2.80 15.58 -13.02
C GLN A 376 3.36 14.32 -13.68
N GLY A 377 2.47 13.48 -14.12
CA GLY A 377 2.77 12.23 -14.81
C GLY A 377 2.24 11.01 -14.10
N ARG A 378 0.92 10.94 -13.93
CA ARG A 378 0.20 9.68 -13.69
C ARG A 378 0.14 8.94 -15.04
N GLU A 379 1.11 8.10 -15.30
CA GLU A 379 0.98 7.07 -16.32
C GLU A 379 0.18 5.92 -15.72
N GLU A 380 -0.99 5.65 -16.27
CA GLU A 380 -1.86 4.56 -15.89
C GLU A 380 -1.27 3.24 -16.34
N HIS A 381 -1.20 2.27 -15.43
CA HIS A 381 -0.54 1.02 -15.72
C HIS A 381 -1.40 -0.20 -15.39
N HIS A 382 -1.62 -1.04 -16.39
CA HIS A 382 -2.24 -2.35 -16.22
C HIS A 382 -1.19 -3.32 -15.64
N PRO A 383 -1.45 -4.02 -14.50
CA PRO A 383 -0.42 -4.81 -13.79
C PRO A 383 0.27 -5.89 -14.61
N GLU A 384 -0.42 -6.46 -15.60
CA GLU A 384 0.12 -7.54 -16.43
C GLU A 384 0.99 -7.06 -17.59
N GLU A 385 0.69 -5.87 -18.15
CA GLU A 385 1.42 -5.30 -19.28
C GLU A 385 2.72 -4.61 -18.86
N HIS A 386 2.85 -4.21 -17.58
CA HIS A 386 3.94 -3.38 -17.09
C HIS A 386 4.94 -4.06 -16.16
N LYS A 387 5.03 -5.40 -16.19
CA LYS A 387 6.07 -6.13 -15.42
C LYS A 387 7.48 -5.59 -15.70
N GLY A 388 7.77 -5.29 -16.96
CA GLY A 388 9.05 -4.70 -17.38
C GLY A 388 9.30 -3.33 -16.77
N GLU A 389 8.29 -2.49 -16.73
CA GLU A 389 8.37 -1.16 -16.14
C GLU A 389 8.55 -1.20 -14.62
N TYR A 390 7.80 -2.07 -13.92
CA TYR A 390 7.99 -2.29 -12.49
C TYR A 390 9.43 -2.70 -12.18
N ILE A 391 9.96 -3.68 -12.93
CA ILE A 391 11.35 -4.16 -12.79
C ILE A 391 12.32 -3.00 -13.03
N ALA A 392 12.15 -2.25 -14.11
CA ALA A 392 13.01 -1.13 -14.45
C ALA A 392 13.01 -0.03 -13.37
N LYS A 393 11.83 0.34 -12.86
CA LYS A 393 11.66 1.31 -11.76
C LYS A 393 12.35 0.81 -10.49
N ALA A 394 12.13 -0.45 -10.11
CA ALA A 394 12.71 -1.03 -8.91
C ALA A 394 14.25 -1.03 -8.97
N VAL A 395 14.82 -1.44 -10.10
CA VAL A 395 16.28 -1.47 -10.30
C VAL A 395 16.85 -0.06 -10.32
N ALA A 396 16.22 0.88 -11.02
CA ALA A 396 16.69 2.26 -11.12
C ALA A 396 16.71 2.98 -9.75
N VAL A 397 15.68 2.76 -8.92
CA VAL A 397 15.58 3.37 -7.59
C VAL A 397 16.51 2.70 -6.57
N ALA A 398 16.75 1.39 -6.69
CA ALA A 398 17.67 0.67 -5.82
C ALA A 398 19.14 0.97 -6.14
N ALA A 399 19.46 1.27 -7.41
CA ALA A 399 20.81 1.58 -7.84
C ALA A 399 21.36 2.85 -7.16
N PRO A 400 22.64 2.87 -6.77
CA PRO A 400 23.27 4.08 -6.27
C PRO A 400 23.29 5.14 -7.37
N GLY A 401 23.04 6.39 -7.01
CA GLY A 401 23.06 7.48 -7.98
C GLY A 401 22.10 8.65 -7.66
N ALA A 402 21.99 9.57 -8.59
CA ALA A 402 21.22 10.80 -8.42
C ALA A 402 19.72 10.54 -8.17
N LEU A 403 19.11 9.56 -8.87
CA LEU A 403 17.70 9.21 -8.73
C LEU A 403 17.39 8.75 -7.30
N LYS A 404 18.15 7.78 -6.77
CA LYS A 404 17.98 7.28 -5.41
C LYS A 404 18.09 8.41 -4.37
N ARG A 405 19.12 9.26 -4.51
CA ARG A 405 19.31 10.43 -3.63
C ARG A 405 18.13 11.40 -3.72
N LYS A 406 17.65 11.71 -4.95
CA LYS A 406 16.51 12.60 -5.18
C LYS A 406 15.25 12.05 -4.52
N VAL A 407 14.91 10.78 -4.75
CA VAL A 407 13.72 10.13 -4.18
C VAL A 407 13.80 10.12 -2.65
N ARG A 408 14.92 9.65 -2.07
CA ARG A 408 15.08 9.63 -0.61
C ARG A 408 15.05 11.02 0.03
N ARG A 409 15.52 12.05 -0.66
CA ARG A 409 15.43 13.44 -0.20
C ARG A 409 13.98 13.91 -0.21
N ALA A 410 13.24 13.67 -1.30
CA ALA A 410 11.83 14.05 -1.40
C ALA A 410 11.00 13.38 -0.29
N LEU A 411 11.17 12.09 -0.06
CA LEU A 411 10.46 11.35 1.01
C LEU A 411 10.77 11.91 2.41
N ARG A 412 12.03 12.29 2.67
CA ARG A 412 12.37 12.91 3.96
C ARG A 412 11.77 14.30 4.15
N CYS A 413 11.67 15.08 3.08
CA CYS A 413 11.02 16.38 3.14
C CYS A 413 9.51 16.27 3.31
N GLY A 414 8.86 15.29 2.66
CA GLY A 414 7.41 15.06 2.75
C GLY A 414 6.94 14.30 3.99
N ARG A 415 7.87 13.84 4.83
CA ARG A 415 7.56 13.01 6.01
C ARG A 415 6.53 13.63 6.95
N ASN A 416 6.65 14.92 7.24
CA ASN A 416 5.73 15.59 8.17
C ASN A 416 4.29 15.60 7.63
N GLY A 417 4.11 15.86 6.32
CA GLY A 417 2.78 15.77 5.71
C GLY A 417 2.20 14.36 5.76
N LEU A 418 3.05 13.35 5.57
CA LEU A 418 2.65 11.94 5.65
C LEU A 418 2.19 11.53 7.07
N LEU A 419 2.86 12.01 8.11
CA LEU A 419 2.61 11.58 9.50
C LEU A 419 1.48 12.36 10.18
N HIS A 420 1.29 13.62 9.84
CA HIS A 420 0.33 14.51 10.51
C HIS A 420 -0.94 14.76 9.69
N GLY A 421 -1.12 14.06 8.55
CA GLY A 421 -2.34 14.18 7.74
C GLY A 421 -2.52 15.52 7.03
N GLY A 422 -1.59 16.48 7.24
CA GLY A 422 -1.67 17.81 6.65
C GLY A 422 -0.67 17.98 5.53
N GLY A 423 -1.03 18.63 4.45
CA GLY A 423 -0.12 19.10 3.42
C GLY A 423 0.93 20.02 4.04
N GLY A 424 2.16 19.52 4.20
CA GLY A 424 3.27 20.28 4.76
C GLY A 424 3.67 21.44 3.84
N GLY A 425 3.40 22.64 4.26
CA GLY A 425 3.93 23.83 3.67
C GLY A 425 3.81 24.98 4.68
N GLY A 426 4.92 25.37 5.29
CA GLY A 426 4.98 26.62 6.04
C GLY A 426 4.73 27.80 5.11
N GLY A 427 3.52 28.23 5.01
CA GLY A 427 3.02 29.36 4.24
C GLY A 427 1.50 29.31 4.27
N GLY A 428 0.87 30.22 4.99
CA GLY A 428 -0.58 30.28 5.14
C GLY A 428 -1.29 30.40 3.78
N GLY A 429 -1.62 29.25 3.22
CA GLY A 429 -2.48 29.07 2.07
C GLY A 429 -3.68 28.23 2.50
N GLU A 430 -4.86 28.67 2.13
CA GLU A 430 -6.19 28.21 2.55
C GLU A 430 -6.57 26.77 2.14
N ASP A 431 -5.64 25.92 1.68
CA ASP A 431 -5.93 24.59 1.11
C ASP A 431 -5.28 23.38 1.86
N GLY A 432 -4.80 23.56 3.07
CA GLY A 432 -4.37 22.43 3.91
C GLY A 432 -5.59 21.77 4.56
N SER A 433 -6.08 20.64 4.00
CA SER A 433 -7.12 19.86 4.66
C SER A 433 -6.68 19.47 6.07
N ASP A 434 -7.33 20.04 7.06
CA ASP A 434 -7.22 19.62 8.44
C ASP A 434 -8.08 18.36 8.61
N VAL A 435 -7.41 17.22 8.77
CA VAL A 435 -8.07 15.91 8.89
C VAL A 435 -9.13 15.92 9.98
N GLU A 436 -8.85 16.60 11.11
CA GLU A 436 -9.79 16.76 12.21
C GLU A 436 -11.03 17.53 11.76
N ALA A 437 -10.85 18.69 11.13
CA ALA A 437 -11.95 19.54 10.65
C ALA A 437 -12.78 18.84 9.56
N ASP A 438 -12.17 18.07 8.67
CA ASP A 438 -12.88 17.29 7.66
C ASP A 438 -13.75 16.21 8.29
N TRP A 439 -13.22 15.50 9.30
CA TRP A 439 -14.00 14.53 10.06
C TRP A 439 -15.12 15.18 10.87
N GLU A 440 -14.86 16.28 11.57
CA GLU A 440 -15.88 17.02 12.31
C GLU A 440 -17.02 17.49 11.42
N ARG A 441 -16.68 18.05 10.26
CA ARG A 441 -17.66 18.50 9.27
C ARG A 441 -18.51 17.34 8.76
N PHE A 442 -17.86 16.22 8.41
CA PHE A 442 -18.58 15.03 7.97
C PHE A 442 -19.52 14.50 9.06
N LEU A 443 -19.00 14.28 10.28
CA LEU A 443 -19.78 13.71 11.39
C LEU A 443 -20.95 14.63 11.80
N THR A 444 -20.74 15.96 11.79
CA THR A 444 -21.80 16.92 12.10
C THR A 444 -22.90 16.90 11.06
N ASN A 445 -22.55 16.87 9.77
CA ASN A 445 -23.52 16.85 8.69
C ASN A 445 -24.26 15.52 8.60
N ALA A 446 -23.59 14.40 8.87
CA ALA A 446 -24.20 13.07 8.85
C ALA A 446 -25.18 12.85 10.03
N ALA A 447 -25.02 13.59 11.13
CA ALA A 447 -25.93 13.53 12.29
C ALA A 447 -27.16 14.44 12.16
N ALA A 448 -27.14 15.42 11.27
CA ALA A 448 -28.23 16.37 11.03
C ALA A 448 -29.34 15.77 10.15
#